data_473092a9262b848316ff28717b1049c2
#
_entry.id   473092a9262b848316ff28717b1049c2
#
_cell.length_a   1.000
_cell.length_b   1.000
_cell.length_c   1.000
_cell.angle_alpha   90.00
_cell.angle_beta   90.00
_cell.angle_gamma   90.00
#
_symmetry.space_group_name_H-M   'P 1'
#
loop_
_entity.id
_entity.type
_entity.pdbx_description
1 polymer ?
#
loop_
_entity_poly.entity_id
_entity_poly.type
_entity_poly.pdbx_seq_one_letter_code
_entity_poly.pdbx_strand_id
1 'polypeptide(L)'
;MAVNILMPALSPTMEKGNLAKWLKKEGDAVKPGDVIAEIETDKATMDYEAIDEGTLAKIVVPEGSQDIPVNTLIAVLAEEGEDVRAAAAAAGKPAPAAQPEASPAAKPEVALAKPAATAAAKLAAVLAQSAPPKPPSPPPAAAAVPNASDAARAQGAGGPAGSVPGNRVFSSPLARRLAREAGIELARIQGSGPHGRVIARDVEAARSGKGLARPAPAPASAPPSAALPVAAPSDEKIRALFAPGSYDVVPHDNIRRVIARRLVEAKLTIPHFYLTLDCKIGTLIGAREEINAAAPKDKDGKPAYKISVNDFAIKALALALQRVPDANVTWTEAAMLRHRDSDIGVAVSIPGGLITPVVRRAQAKSLSVISNEMKDFAARARARRLKPEEYQGGTSAVSNLGMYGIKEFAAVINPPHATILAVGAGEERAVVRNGKIEAQWMMSVTLSTDHRAVDGALGAQLLGAFKALIENPMLMIV
;
A
#
# COMPACT_ATOMS: atom_id res chain seq x y z
N MET A 1 -36.62 28.56 -9.35
CA MET A 1 -35.92 27.73 -10.39
C MET A 1 -35.55 26.40 -9.79
N ALA A 2 -35.64 25.30 -10.53
CA ALA A 2 -35.30 23.99 -10.02
C ALA A 2 -33.79 23.93 -9.69
N VAL A 3 -33.42 23.52 -8.48
CA VAL A 3 -32.06 23.38 -8.03
C VAL A 3 -31.61 21.93 -8.22
N ASN A 4 -30.52 21.74 -8.92
CA ASN A 4 -29.96 20.41 -9.18
C ASN A 4 -29.07 19.95 -8.03
N ILE A 5 -29.39 18.82 -7.41
CA ILE A 5 -28.54 18.15 -6.44
C ILE A 5 -27.59 17.26 -7.21
N LEU A 6 -26.30 17.59 -7.10
CA LEU A 6 -25.22 16.85 -7.75
C LEU A 6 -24.50 15.94 -6.74
N MET A 7 -23.92 14.85 -7.21
CA MET A 7 -23.08 13.96 -6.41
C MET A 7 -21.88 14.73 -5.85
N PRO A 8 -21.75 14.94 -4.52
CA PRO A 8 -20.71 15.76 -3.94
C PRO A 8 -19.35 15.02 -3.93
N ALA A 9 -18.26 15.79 -3.97
CA ALA A 9 -16.93 15.29 -3.70
C ALA A 9 -16.68 15.31 -2.18
N LEU A 10 -16.99 14.24 -1.48
CA LEU A 10 -16.82 14.12 -0.02
C LEU A 10 -15.36 13.89 0.42
N SER A 11 -14.44 13.70 -0.53
CA SER A 11 -13.00 13.70 -0.28
C SER A 11 -12.24 14.27 -1.49
N PRO A 12 -11.03 14.84 -1.30
CA PRO A 12 -10.23 15.44 -2.38
C PRO A 12 -9.84 14.46 -3.50
N THR A 13 -9.89 13.16 -3.23
CA THR A 13 -9.52 12.09 -4.16
C THR A 13 -10.72 11.30 -4.67
N MET A 14 -11.94 11.76 -4.38
CA MET A 14 -13.17 11.07 -4.77
C MET A 14 -13.53 11.38 -6.23
N GLU A 15 -13.47 10.37 -7.08
CA GLU A 15 -13.93 10.46 -8.47
C GLU A 15 -15.36 9.90 -8.64
N LYS A 16 -15.76 8.95 -7.78
CA LYS A 16 -17.04 8.26 -7.79
C LYS A 16 -17.51 7.97 -6.37
N GLY A 17 -18.82 7.89 -6.15
CA GLY A 17 -19.45 7.48 -4.90
C GLY A 17 -20.62 6.53 -5.13
N ASN A 18 -21.07 5.87 -4.07
CA ASN A 18 -22.26 5.03 -4.09
C ASN A 18 -23.33 5.71 -3.25
N LEU A 19 -24.54 5.75 -3.75
CA LEU A 19 -25.69 6.26 -2.99
C LEU A 19 -26.27 5.09 -2.18
N ALA A 20 -25.99 5.05 -0.88
CA ALA A 20 -26.40 3.94 -0.02
C ALA A 20 -27.90 3.97 0.26
N LYS A 21 -28.44 5.16 0.63
CA LYS A 21 -29.85 5.31 1.00
C LYS A 21 -30.30 6.74 0.86
N TRP A 22 -31.58 6.93 0.50
CA TRP A 22 -32.29 8.21 0.63
C TRP A 22 -32.99 8.29 1.98
N LEU A 23 -32.81 9.40 2.71
CA LEU A 23 -33.47 9.68 3.98
C LEU A 23 -34.71 10.54 3.82
N LYS A 24 -34.86 11.21 2.67
CA LYS A 24 -36.05 11.97 2.24
C LYS A 24 -36.66 11.33 1.00
N LYS A 25 -37.96 11.49 0.83
CA LYS A 25 -38.72 10.94 -0.30
C LYS A 25 -39.15 12.08 -1.26
N GLU A 26 -39.49 11.70 -2.49
CA GLU A 26 -40.06 12.66 -3.43
C GLU A 26 -41.34 13.29 -2.83
N GLY A 27 -41.41 14.62 -2.81
CA GLY A 27 -42.44 15.42 -2.16
C GLY A 27 -42.13 15.92 -0.76
N ASP A 28 -41.04 15.48 -0.14
CA ASP A 28 -40.64 15.94 1.18
C ASP A 28 -39.98 17.33 1.14
N ALA A 29 -40.29 18.17 2.12
CA ALA A 29 -39.66 19.46 2.30
C ALA A 29 -38.22 19.26 2.89
N VAL A 30 -37.26 19.97 2.33
CA VAL A 30 -35.85 19.96 2.69
C VAL A 30 -35.43 21.35 3.11
N LYS A 31 -34.73 21.47 4.23
CA LYS A 31 -34.13 22.71 4.74
C LYS A 31 -32.61 22.61 4.74
N PRO A 32 -31.88 23.74 4.66
CA PRO A 32 -30.45 23.75 4.79
C PRO A 32 -30.00 23.06 6.08
N GLY A 33 -29.07 22.08 5.99
CA GLY A 33 -28.61 21.25 7.11
C GLY A 33 -29.42 19.96 7.33
N ASP A 34 -30.51 19.71 6.61
CA ASP A 34 -31.22 18.42 6.66
C ASP A 34 -30.38 17.35 5.94
N VAL A 35 -30.23 16.18 6.56
CA VAL A 35 -29.61 15.02 5.91
C VAL A 35 -30.59 14.42 4.90
N ILE A 36 -30.23 14.46 3.60
CA ILE A 36 -31.07 13.99 2.50
C ILE A 36 -30.72 12.60 2.00
N ALA A 37 -29.43 12.23 2.07
CA ALA A 37 -28.96 10.94 1.62
C ALA A 37 -27.71 10.48 2.37
N GLU A 38 -27.49 9.17 2.44
CA GLU A 38 -26.24 8.55 2.87
C GLU A 38 -25.43 8.16 1.63
N ILE A 39 -24.21 8.70 1.52
CA ILE A 39 -23.29 8.42 0.42
C ILE A 39 -22.15 7.57 0.95
N GLU A 40 -21.95 6.42 0.36
CA GLU A 40 -20.84 5.53 0.67
C GLU A 40 -19.68 5.79 -0.29
N THR A 41 -18.53 6.14 0.28
CA THR A 41 -17.27 6.33 -0.43
C THR A 41 -16.38 5.09 -0.27
N ASP A 42 -15.21 5.07 -0.88
CA ASP A 42 -14.19 4.03 -0.70
C ASP A 42 -13.64 3.96 0.73
N LYS A 43 -13.93 4.97 1.57
CA LYS A 43 -13.37 5.14 2.91
C LYS A 43 -14.40 5.10 4.04
N ALA A 44 -15.59 5.62 3.82
CA ALA A 44 -16.63 5.70 4.84
C ALA A 44 -18.01 5.99 4.21
N THR A 45 -19.08 5.69 4.95
CA THR A 45 -20.42 6.22 4.69
C THR A 45 -20.54 7.59 5.34
N MET A 46 -20.95 8.59 4.58
CA MET A 46 -21.09 9.97 5.02
C MET A 46 -22.51 10.46 4.73
N ASP A 47 -23.03 11.23 5.66
CA ASP A 47 -24.31 11.89 5.51
C ASP A 47 -24.16 13.08 4.56
N TYR A 48 -25.07 13.20 3.60
CA TYR A 48 -25.14 14.33 2.69
C TYR A 48 -26.23 15.28 3.15
N GLU A 49 -25.81 16.46 3.60
CA GLU A 49 -26.70 17.52 4.08
C GLU A 49 -27.08 18.45 2.94
N ALA A 50 -28.35 18.88 2.93
CA ALA A 50 -28.84 19.86 1.96
C ALA A 50 -28.19 21.23 2.20
N ILE A 51 -27.75 21.87 1.12
CA ILE A 51 -27.27 23.26 1.14
C ILE A 51 -28.41 24.23 0.88
N ASP A 52 -29.36 23.83 0.04
CA ASP A 52 -30.48 24.64 -0.42
C ASP A 52 -31.80 24.17 0.20
N GLU A 53 -32.77 25.10 0.29
CA GLU A 53 -34.13 24.79 0.74
C GLU A 53 -35.06 24.53 -0.44
N GLY A 54 -36.04 23.67 -0.23
CA GLY A 54 -37.04 23.36 -1.29
C GLY A 54 -37.79 22.07 -1.04
N THR A 55 -38.55 21.63 -2.03
CA THR A 55 -39.25 20.33 -2.00
C THR A 55 -38.52 19.36 -2.96
N LEU A 56 -38.20 18.14 -2.51
CA LEU A 56 -37.57 17.13 -3.35
C LEU A 56 -38.51 16.72 -4.50
N ALA A 57 -38.27 17.28 -5.69
CA ALA A 57 -39.16 17.11 -6.83
C ALA A 57 -39.02 15.75 -7.49
N LYS A 58 -37.80 15.26 -7.63
CA LYS A 58 -37.50 13.96 -8.26
C LYS A 58 -36.16 13.40 -7.84
N ILE A 59 -36.14 12.11 -7.57
CA ILE A 59 -34.96 11.30 -7.40
C ILE A 59 -34.57 10.73 -8.76
N VAL A 60 -33.39 11.13 -9.29
CA VAL A 60 -32.89 10.69 -10.59
C VAL A 60 -32.13 9.39 -10.46
N VAL A 61 -31.38 9.24 -9.34
CA VAL A 61 -30.57 8.08 -9.05
C VAL A 61 -31.22 7.32 -7.88
N PRO A 62 -31.66 6.06 -8.08
CA PRO A 62 -32.27 5.26 -7.02
C PRO A 62 -31.29 4.88 -5.92
N GLU A 63 -31.81 4.57 -4.71
CA GLU A 63 -31.00 4.05 -3.62
C GLU A 63 -30.31 2.75 -3.99
N GLY A 64 -29.10 2.53 -3.46
CA GLY A 64 -28.26 1.36 -3.78
C GLY A 64 -27.49 1.48 -5.10
N SER A 65 -27.58 2.61 -5.82
CA SER A 65 -26.82 2.87 -7.04
C SER A 65 -25.34 3.04 -6.73
N GLN A 66 -24.48 2.45 -7.58
CA GLN A 66 -23.04 2.36 -7.35
C GLN A 66 -22.26 3.06 -8.48
N ASP A 67 -21.00 3.42 -8.18
CA ASP A 67 -20.07 4.03 -9.13
C ASP A 67 -20.59 5.32 -9.81
N ILE A 68 -21.34 6.15 -9.08
CA ILE A 68 -21.86 7.43 -9.57
C ILE A 68 -20.71 8.44 -9.61
N PRO A 69 -20.34 9.00 -10.78
CA PRO A 69 -19.31 10.02 -10.87
C PRO A 69 -19.66 11.27 -10.07
N VAL A 70 -18.66 11.92 -9.48
CA VAL A 70 -18.81 13.24 -8.84
C VAL A 70 -19.36 14.23 -9.86
N ASN A 71 -20.22 15.17 -9.41
CA ASN A 71 -20.97 16.14 -10.24
C ASN A 71 -22.04 15.54 -11.16
N THR A 72 -22.41 14.27 -10.97
CA THR A 72 -23.59 13.69 -11.65
C THR A 72 -24.87 14.12 -10.95
N LEU A 73 -25.90 14.47 -11.71
CA LEU A 73 -27.22 14.82 -11.18
C LEU A 73 -27.85 13.61 -10.47
N ILE A 74 -28.11 13.73 -9.16
CA ILE A 74 -28.71 12.66 -8.35
C ILE A 74 -30.16 12.93 -7.97
N ALA A 75 -30.53 14.19 -7.78
CA ALA A 75 -31.92 14.59 -7.53
C ALA A 75 -32.16 16.06 -7.92
N VAL A 76 -33.43 16.49 -7.92
CA VAL A 76 -33.87 17.85 -8.24
C VAL A 76 -34.75 18.37 -7.10
N LEU A 77 -34.45 19.59 -6.61
CA LEU A 77 -35.27 20.34 -5.67
C LEU A 77 -36.13 21.38 -6.45
N ALA A 78 -37.37 21.53 -6.08
CA ALA A 78 -38.23 22.65 -6.49
C ALA A 78 -38.25 23.71 -5.38
N GLU A 79 -38.03 24.99 -5.72
CA GLU A 79 -38.20 26.11 -4.79
C GLU A 79 -39.67 26.32 -4.42
N GLU A 80 -39.91 27.03 -3.30
CA GLU A 80 -41.24 27.29 -2.79
C GLU A 80 -42.10 28.09 -3.81
N GLY A 81 -43.17 27.47 -4.28
CA GLY A 81 -44.11 28.07 -5.29
C GLY A 81 -43.96 27.57 -6.72
N GLU A 82 -43.04 26.65 -7.01
CA GLU A 82 -42.86 26.05 -8.34
C GLU A 82 -43.63 24.72 -8.46
N ASP A 83 -44.21 24.47 -9.63
CA ASP A 83 -44.92 23.21 -9.89
C ASP A 83 -43.94 22.04 -9.94
N VAL A 84 -43.98 21.18 -8.92
CA VAL A 84 -43.10 20.00 -8.74
C VAL A 84 -43.03 19.12 -10.00
N ARG A 85 -44.14 19.09 -10.80
CA ARG A 85 -44.19 18.35 -12.08
C ARG A 85 -43.39 19.02 -13.18
N ALA A 86 -43.30 20.36 -13.19
CA ALA A 86 -42.52 21.10 -14.18
C ALA A 86 -41.02 20.98 -13.88
N ALA A 87 -40.62 21.04 -12.60
CA ALA A 87 -39.25 20.80 -12.15
C ALA A 87 -38.76 19.37 -12.43
N ALA A 88 -39.61 18.37 -12.22
CA ALA A 88 -39.33 16.97 -12.57
C ALA A 88 -39.16 16.72 -14.08
N ALA A 89 -39.82 17.50 -14.95
CA ALA A 89 -39.69 17.40 -16.40
C ALA A 89 -38.41 18.08 -16.95
N ALA A 90 -37.84 19.04 -16.21
CA ALA A 90 -36.57 19.72 -16.57
C ALA A 90 -35.30 18.86 -16.30
N ALA A 91 -35.41 17.79 -15.55
CA ALA A 91 -34.31 16.88 -15.19
C ALA A 91 -33.71 16.09 -16.39
N GLY A 92 -34.12 16.37 -17.63
CA GLY A 92 -33.67 15.66 -18.84
C GLY A 92 -32.78 16.45 -19.81
N LYS A 93 -32.34 17.70 -19.50
CA LYS A 93 -31.46 18.47 -20.39
C LYS A 93 -30.12 18.74 -19.75
N PRO A 94 -28.99 18.36 -20.38
CA PRO A 94 -27.68 18.71 -19.85
C PRO A 94 -27.42 20.21 -20.04
N ALA A 95 -27.12 20.92 -18.94
CA ALA A 95 -26.64 22.29 -18.96
C ALA A 95 -25.13 22.32 -19.25
N PRO A 96 -24.62 23.35 -19.99
CA PRO A 96 -23.19 23.43 -20.34
C PRO A 96 -22.35 23.78 -19.13
N ALA A 97 -21.21 23.10 -19.01
CA ALA A 97 -20.22 23.25 -17.96
C ALA A 97 -19.71 24.70 -17.86
N ALA A 98 -19.87 25.29 -16.67
CA ALA A 98 -19.18 26.51 -16.29
C ALA A 98 -17.81 26.15 -15.72
N GLN A 99 -16.74 26.72 -16.28
CA GLN A 99 -15.39 26.62 -15.77
C GLN A 99 -15.26 27.39 -14.43
N PRO A 100 -14.53 26.89 -13.43
CA PRO A 100 -14.28 27.64 -12.22
C PRO A 100 -13.17 28.67 -12.46
N GLU A 101 -13.49 29.93 -12.22
CA GLU A 101 -12.54 31.02 -12.09
C GLU A 101 -11.69 30.86 -10.82
N ALA A 102 -10.38 31.02 -10.98
CA ALA A 102 -9.41 31.00 -9.91
C ALA A 102 -9.51 32.26 -9.06
N SER A 103 -9.70 32.11 -7.75
CA SER A 103 -9.57 33.19 -6.77
C SER A 103 -8.24 33.09 -6.04
N PRO A 104 -7.54 34.24 -5.77
CA PRO A 104 -6.14 34.25 -5.39
C PRO A 104 -5.91 33.93 -3.92
N ALA A 105 -4.87 33.14 -3.67
CA ALA A 105 -4.38 32.72 -2.37
C ALA A 105 -3.91 33.93 -1.51
N ALA A 106 -4.46 34.06 -0.32
CA ALA A 106 -3.94 34.89 0.76
C ALA A 106 -2.86 34.11 1.54
N LYS A 107 -1.67 34.67 1.62
CA LYS A 107 -0.56 34.18 2.46
C LYS A 107 -0.81 34.53 3.92
N PRO A 108 -0.60 33.65 4.88
CA PRO A 108 -0.35 34.06 6.26
C PRO A 108 1.16 34.21 6.50
N GLU A 109 1.52 35.37 6.93
CA GLU A 109 2.83 35.76 7.46
C GLU A 109 2.95 35.21 8.89
N VAL A 110 3.95 34.34 9.13
CA VAL A 110 4.27 33.84 10.45
C VAL A 110 5.51 34.52 10.97
N ALA A 111 5.35 35.29 12.04
CA ALA A 111 6.40 35.96 12.79
C ALA A 111 7.33 34.94 13.48
N LEU A 112 8.64 35.05 13.24
CA LEU A 112 9.69 34.32 13.93
C LEU A 112 9.87 34.88 15.36
N ALA A 113 9.61 34.05 16.37
CA ALA A 113 10.12 34.26 17.72
C ALA A 113 11.36 33.38 17.94
N LYS A 114 12.49 34.01 18.23
CA LYS A 114 13.75 33.38 18.65
C LYS A 114 13.60 32.72 20.04
N PRO A 115 14.12 31.53 20.29
CA PRO A 115 14.43 31.09 21.64
C PRO A 115 15.89 31.30 21.99
N ALA A 116 16.09 31.76 23.23
CA ALA A 116 17.36 32.03 23.87
C ALA A 116 18.18 30.74 24.08
N ALA A 117 19.47 30.85 23.78
CA ALA A 117 20.49 29.86 24.14
C ALA A 117 20.84 30.05 25.62
N THR A 118 20.75 28.96 26.40
CA THR A 118 21.61 28.71 27.60
C THR A 118 21.16 27.39 28.26
N ALA A 119 21.97 26.36 28.17
CA ALA A 119 22.16 25.21 29.07
C ALA A 119 22.55 23.92 28.33
N ALA A 120 23.67 23.94 27.63
CA ALA A 120 24.26 22.71 27.06
C ALA A 120 25.79 22.74 27.20
N ALA A 121 26.29 22.95 28.41
CA ALA A 121 27.74 22.96 28.65
C ALA A 121 28.10 22.32 30.00
N LYS A 122 27.49 21.20 30.38
CA LYS A 122 27.92 20.46 31.61
C LYS A 122 27.66 18.95 31.57
N LEU A 123 27.57 18.30 30.40
CA LEU A 123 27.44 16.82 30.35
C LEU A 123 28.41 16.14 29.38
N ALA A 124 29.48 16.82 28.94
CA ALA A 124 30.46 16.27 28.00
C ALA A 124 31.76 15.83 28.62
N ALA A 125 31.85 15.64 29.95
CA ALA A 125 33.13 15.35 30.64
C ALA A 125 33.18 14.01 31.40
N VAL A 126 32.24 13.10 31.22
CA VAL A 126 32.27 11.79 31.98
C VAL A 126 32.25 10.53 31.11
N LEU A 127 32.22 10.63 29.76
CA LEU A 127 32.19 9.43 28.89
C LEU A 127 33.42 9.29 27.96
N ALA A 128 34.57 9.60 28.48
CA ALA A 128 35.84 9.37 27.75
C ALA A 128 36.75 8.43 28.53
N GLN A 129 36.37 7.19 28.81
CA GLN A 129 37.25 6.09 29.21
C GLN A 129 36.50 4.75 29.18
N SER A 130 36.46 4.12 28.02
CA SER A 130 36.54 2.65 27.86
C SER A 130 36.42 2.33 26.37
N ALA A 131 37.59 2.06 25.76
CA ALA A 131 37.69 1.51 24.42
C ALA A 131 37.26 0.03 24.42
N PRO A 132 36.49 -0.44 23.44
CA PRO A 132 36.18 -1.87 23.32
C PRO A 132 37.37 -2.65 22.75
N PRO A 133 37.53 -3.95 23.10
CA PRO A 133 38.63 -4.79 22.62
C PRO A 133 38.44 -5.11 21.12
N LYS A 134 39.58 -5.11 20.43
CA LYS A 134 39.78 -5.46 19.02
C LYS A 134 39.30 -6.89 18.72
N PRO A 135 38.57 -7.14 17.63
CA PRO A 135 38.17 -8.49 17.24
C PRO A 135 39.38 -9.31 16.77
N PRO A 136 39.38 -10.66 16.98
CA PRO A 136 40.48 -11.53 16.55
C PRO A 136 40.50 -11.69 15.02
N SER A 137 41.71 -11.77 14.48
CA SER A 137 42.02 -11.98 13.06
C SER A 137 41.50 -13.34 12.55
N PRO A 138 41.06 -13.47 11.31
CA PRO A 138 40.63 -14.74 10.73
C PRO A 138 41.84 -15.69 10.49
N PRO A 139 41.61 -17.02 10.57
CA PRO A 139 42.67 -18.02 10.29
C PRO A 139 43.00 -18.07 8.79
N PRO A 140 44.23 -18.55 8.45
CA PRO A 140 44.71 -18.54 7.07
C PRO A 140 43.96 -19.56 6.19
N ALA A 141 43.73 -19.17 4.95
CA ALA A 141 43.06 -19.96 3.90
C ALA A 141 43.88 -21.26 3.62
N ALA A 142 43.18 -22.38 3.66
CA ALA A 142 43.69 -23.67 3.19
C ALA A 142 43.78 -23.68 1.65
N ALA A 143 44.89 -24.22 1.19
CA ALA A 143 45.31 -24.31 -0.21
C ALA A 143 44.28 -25.03 -1.12
N ALA A 144 44.11 -24.49 -2.30
CA ALA A 144 43.39 -25.08 -3.38
C ALA A 144 44.10 -26.32 -3.95
N VAL A 145 43.33 -27.39 -4.15
CA VAL A 145 43.76 -28.58 -4.92
C VAL A 145 43.34 -28.39 -6.38
N PRO A 146 44.18 -28.58 -7.37
CA PRO A 146 43.83 -28.43 -8.76
C PRO A 146 43.13 -29.69 -9.28
N ASN A 147 41.99 -29.50 -9.93
CA ASN A 147 41.34 -30.56 -10.66
C ASN A 147 41.64 -30.38 -12.15
N ALA A 148 42.40 -31.34 -12.67
CA ALA A 148 42.77 -31.46 -14.07
C ALA A 148 41.62 -32.09 -14.87
N SER A 149 41.26 -31.46 -15.96
CA SER A 149 40.91 -32.17 -17.22
C SER A 149 40.93 -31.17 -18.38
N ASP A 150 42.14 -31.01 -18.94
CA ASP A 150 42.32 -30.66 -20.34
C ASP A 150 41.91 -31.89 -21.18
N ALA A 151 41.09 -31.68 -22.20
CA ALA A 151 41.22 -32.24 -23.53
C ALA A 151 39.86 -32.18 -24.29
N ALA A 152 39.73 -31.26 -25.17
CA ALA A 152 39.38 -31.60 -26.57
C ALA A 152 39.17 -30.33 -27.39
N ARG A 153 40.18 -30.10 -28.19
CA ARG A 153 40.22 -29.19 -29.33
C ARG A 153 39.43 -29.82 -30.45
N ALA A 154 38.60 -29.09 -31.16
CA ALA A 154 38.53 -28.95 -32.60
C ALA A 154 37.14 -28.65 -33.13
N GLN A 155 37.10 -27.55 -33.88
CA GLN A 155 36.37 -27.34 -35.13
C GLN A 155 34.83 -27.39 -35.15
N GLY A 156 34.27 -26.26 -35.58
CA GLY A 156 32.93 -26.22 -36.16
C GLY A 156 32.36 -24.82 -36.28
N ALA A 157 32.47 -24.30 -37.43
CA ALA A 157 31.94 -23.06 -37.96
C ALA A 157 30.48 -22.75 -37.66
N GLY A 158 30.18 -21.46 -37.47
CA GLY A 158 29.05 -20.85 -38.12
C GLY A 158 27.71 -20.92 -37.42
N GLY A 159 27.29 -19.79 -36.85
CA GLY A 159 25.89 -19.52 -36.62
C GLY A 159 25.67 -18.07 -36.16
N PRO A 160 24.71 -17.37 -36.70
CA PRO A 160 24.71 -15.90 -36.65
C PRO A 160 24.09 -15.36 -35.38
N ALA A 161 24.82 -14.44 -34.77
CA ALA A 161 24.26 -13.53 -33.80
C ALA A 161 23.12 -12.73 -34.46
N GLY A 162 21.94 -12.76 -33.85
CA GLY A 162 20.80 -11.96 -34.26
C GLY A 162 21.13 -10.46 -34.16
N SER A 163 21.38 -9.88 -35.32
CA SER A 163 21.52 -8.44 -35.48
C SER A 163 20.14 -7.81 -35.58
N VAL A 164 19.85 -6.88 -34.68
CA VAL A 164 18.78 -5.89 -34.81
C VAL A 164 18.92 -5.22 -36.19
N PRO A 165 17.87 -5.03 -36.99
CA PRO A 165 17.96 -4.38 -38.29
C PRO A 165 18.10 -2.86 -38.10
N GLY A 166 19.31 -2.40 -37.81
CA GLY A 166 19.69 -1.02 -38.04
C GLY A 166 19.87 -0.81 -39.55
N ASN A 167 19.24 0.22 -40.08
CA ASN A 167 19.26 0.60 -41.50
C ASN A 167 20.72 0.91 -41.92
N ARG A 168 21.47 -0.11 -42.36
CA ARG A 168 22.86 0.04 -42.82
C ARG A 168 22.84 0.64 -44.23
N VAL A 169 23.21 1.94 -44.30
CA VAL A 169 23.37 2.60 -45.60
C VAL A 169 24.67 2.13 -46.25
N PHE A 170 24.55 1.44 -47.38
CA PHE A 170 25.71 1.03 -48.19
C PHE A 170 26.27 2.27 -48.92
N SER A 171 27.53 2.59 -48.69
CA SER A 171 28.20 3.74 -49.31
C SER A 171 29.60 3.34 -49.79
N SER A 172 30.07 3.98 -50.86
CA SER A 172 31.47 3.82 -51.31
C SER A 172 32.44 4.54 -50.34
N PRO A 173 33.69 4.09 -50.20
CA PRO A 173 34.67 4.75 -49.34
C PRO A 173 34.85 6.23 -49.68
N LEU A 174 34.84 6.60 -50.99
CA LEU A 174 34.95 7.97 -51.46
C LEU A 174 33.69 8.78 -51.11
N ALA A 175 32.48 8.23 -51.30
CA ALA A 175 31.23 8.90 -50.90
C ALA A 175 31.19 9.19 -49.41
N ARG A 176 31.69 8.28 -48.57
CA ARG A 176 31.76 8.45 -47.13
C ARG A 176 32.69 9.57 -46.71
N ARG A 177 33.82 9.71 -47.40
CA ARG A 177 34.76 10.79 -47.14
C ARG A 177 34.20 12.17 -47.57
N LEU A 178 33.63 12.27 -48.77
CA LEU A 178 33.01 13.48 -49.28
C LEU A 178 31.79 13.92 -48.47
N ALA A 179 30.96 12.96 -48.00
CA ALA A 179 29.82 13.27 -47.14
C ALA A 179 30.27 13.83 -45.78
N ARG A 180 31.38 13.32 -45.22
CA ARG A 180 31.97 13.84 -43.95
C ARG A 180 32.55 15.22 -44.15
N GLU A 181 33.27 15.49 -45.26
CA GLU A 181 33.83 16.80 -45.60
C GLU A 181 32.74 17.83 -45.87
N ALA A 182 31.60 17.40 -46.42
CA ALA A 182 30.44 18.28 -46.68
C ALA A 182 29.45 18.40 -45.49
N GLY A 183 29.67 17.70 -44.39
CA GLY A 183 28.76 17.71 -43.21
C GLY A 183 27.38 17.09 -43.49
N ILE A 184 27.26 16.20 -44.50
CA ILE A 184 25.97 15.61 -44.91
C ILE A 184 25.87 14.18 -44.40
N GLU A 185 24.78 13.86 -43.66
CA GLU A 185 24.51 12.50 -43.24
C GLU A 185 24.19 11.56 -44.42
N LEU A 186 24.92 10.46 -44.52
CA LEU A 186 24.73 9.46 -45.58
C LEU A 186 23.34 8.84 -45.64
N ALA A 187 22.65 8.80 -44.49
CA ALA A 187 21.27 8.27 -44.40
C ALA A 187 20.24 9.19 -45.11
N ARG A 188 20.58 10.45 -45.39
CA ARG A 188 19.72 11.38 -46.07
C ARG A 188 19.96 11.46 -47.59
N ILE A 189 20.94 10.71 -48.11
CA ILE A 189 21.29 10.67 -49.53
C ILE A 189 20.71 9.40 -50.16
N GLN A 190 19.92 9.56 -51.21
CA GLN A 190 19.44 8.44 -51.98
C GLN A 190 20.57 7.93 -52.91
N GLY A 191 21.03 6.68 -52.65
CA GLY A 191 22.10 6.07 -53.42
C GLY A 191 21.64 5.64 -54.82
N SER A 192 22.36 6.09 -55.86
CA SER A 192 22.11 5.71 -57.25
C SER A 192 23.00 4.55 -57.76
N GLY A 193 23.91 4.05 -56.92
CA GLY A 193 24.78 2.92 -57.27
C GLY A 193 24.11 1.56 -57.15
N PRO A 194 24.79 0.46 -57.60
CA PRO A 194 24.27 -0.91 -57.52
C PRO A 194 23.79 -1.26 -56.11
N HIS A 195 22.62 -1.89 -56.03
CA HIS A 195 21.95 -2.24 -54.74
C HIS A 195 21.67 -1.03 -53.82
N GLY A 196 21.41 0.17 -54.38
CA GLY A 196 21.10 1.36 -53.57
C GLY A 196 22.32 1.97 -52.85
N ARG A 197 23.53 1.68 -53.29
CA ARG A 197 24.77 2.17 -52.69
C ARG A 197 24.95 3.66 -52.99
N VAL A 198 25.26 4.45 -51.98
CA VAL A 198 25.62 5.87 -52.14
C VAL A 198 27.01 5.97 -52.78
N ILE A 199 27.11 6.63 -53.94
CA ILE A 199 28.37 6.91 -54.69
C ILE A 199 28.73 8.37 -54.60
N ALA A 200 29.95 8.74 -55.03
CA ALA A 200 30.48 10.12 -54.94
C ALA A 200 29.57 11.17 -55.62
N ARG A 201 29.00 10.84 -56.78
CA ARG A 201 28.07 11.70 -57.54
C ARG A 201 26.81 12.04 -56.73
N ASP A 202 26.31 11.09 -55.90
CA ASP A 202 25.12 11.33 -55.08
C ASP A 202 25.41 12.36 -53.96
N VAL A 203 26.60 12.32 -53.37
CA VAL A 203 27.06 13.29 -52.37
C VAL A 203 27.23 14.68 -52.98
N GLU A 204 27.80 14.77 -54.22
CA GLU A 204 27.94 16.04 -54.96
C GLU A 204 26.56 16.60 -55.35
N ALA A 205 25.61 15.78 -55.76
CA ALA A 205 24.23 16.18 -56.01
C ALA A 205 23.54 16.67 -54.72
N ALA A 206 23.78 16.01 -53.59
CA ALA A 206 23.27 16.42 -52.29
C ALA A 206 23.87 17.75 -51.81
N ARG A 207 25.15 18.03 -52.13
CA ARG A 207 25.82 19.30 -51.86
C ARG A 207 25.20 20.48 -52.61
N SER A 208 24.66 20.21 -53.83
CA SER A 208 23.94 21.21 -54.63
C SER A 208 22.42 21.25 -54.33
N GLY A 209 21.95 20.59 -53.28
CA GLY A 209 20.51 20.57 -52.84
C GLY A 209 19.62 19.60 -53.61
N LYS A 210 20.18 18.77 -54.51
CA LYS A 210 19.43 17.76 -55.29
C LYS A 210 19.63 16.38 -54.67
N GLY A 211 18.55 15.63 -54.45
CA GLY A 211 18.64 14.22 -53.98
C GLY A 211 18.71 14.03 -52.48
N LEU A 212 18.43 15.07 -51.69
CA LEU A 212 18.24 14.91 -50.25
C LEU A 212 16.82 14.39 -49.95
N ALA A 213 16.72 13.23 -49.34
CA ALA A 213 15.47 12.73 -48.84
C ALA A 213 14.95 13.65 -47.73
N ARG A 214 13.68 14.07 -47.81
CA ARG A 214 12.99 14.78 -46.72
C ARG A 214 13.10 13.95 -45.46
N PRO A 215 13.43 14.56 -44.30
CA PRO A 215 13.41 13.79 -43.04
C PRO A 215 12.05 13.13 -42.92
N ALA A 216 12.02 11.81 -42.84
CA ALA A 216 10.83 11.12 -42.39
C ALA A 216 10.50 11.68 -40.99
N PRO A 217 9.22 12.01 -40.68
CA PRO A 217 8.86 12.34 -39.33
C PRO A 217 9.38 11.22 -38.44
N ALA A 218 10.14 11.56 -37.40
CA ALA A 218 10.59 10.59 -36.41
C ALA A 218 9.36 9.79 -35.97
N PRO A 219 9.43 8.44 -35.98
CA PRO A 219 8.32 7.67 -35.43
C PRO A 219 8.10 8.23 -34.01
N ALA A 220 6.91 8.78 -33.77
CA ALA A 220 6.50 9.14 -32.43
C ALA A 220 6.84 7.95 -31.54
N SER A 221 7.73 8.14 -30.56
CA SER A 221 8.04 7.11 -29.60
C SER A 221 6.71 6.56 -29.10
N ALA A 222 6.40 5.32 -29.44
CA ALA A 222 5.23 4.65 -28.90
C ALA A 222 5.33 4.81 -27.39
N PRO A 223 4.25 5.22 -26.72
CA PRO A 223 4.24 5.27 -25.26
C PRO A 223 4.72 3.89 -24.78
N PRO A 224 5.53 3.82 -23.71
CA PRO A 224 6.00 2.55 -23.20
C PRO A 224 4.79 1.64 -23.11
N SER A 225 4.85 0.47 -23.78
CA SER A 225 3.80 -0.52 -23.74
C SER A 225 3.55 -0.83 -22.28
N ALA A 226 2.47 -0.24 -21.72
CA ALA A 226 2.01 -0.59 -20.40
C ALA A 226 1.84 -2.11 -20.44
N ALA A 227 2.52 -2.81 -19.53
CA ALA A 227 2.36 -4.24 -19.37
C ALA A 227 0.85 -4.50 -19.34
N LEU A 228 0.36 -5.30 -20.29
CA LEU A 228 -1.07 -5.63 -20.37
C LEU A 228 -1.47 -6.15 -18.99
N PRO A 229 -2.42 -5.51 -18.29
CA PRO A 229 -2.91 -6.07 -17.05
C PRO A 229 -3.40 -7.48 -17.39
N VAL A 230 -2.98 -8.47 -16.60
CA VAL A 230 -3.48 -9.84 -16.72
C VAL A 230 -4.98 -9.74 -16.48
N ALA A 231 -5.76 -9.66 -17.55
CA ALA A 231 -7.19 -9.55 -17.46
C ALA A 231 -7.73 -10.84 -16.85
N ALA A 232 -8.39 -10.72 -15.70
CA ALA A 232 -9.12 -11.84 -15.12
C ALA A 232 -10.19 -12.33 -16.12
N PRO A 233 -10.49 -13.65 -16.18
CA PRO A 233 -11.56 -14.15 -17.01
C PRO A 233 -12.88 -13.46 -16.65
N SER A 234 -13.72 -13.16 -17.65
CA SER A 234 -15.02 -12.51 -17.40
C SER A 234 -15.93 -13.41 -16.55
N ASP A 235 -16.83 -12.79 -15.79
CA ASP A 235 -17.81 -13.51 -14.94
C ASP A 235 -18.61 -14.54 -15.72
N GLU A 236 -18.98 -14.22 -16.96
CA GLU A 236 -19.71 -15.14 -17.86
C GLU A 236 -18.91 -16.39 -18.18
N LYS A 237 -17.60 -16.24 -18.48
CA LYS A 237 -16.71 -17.38 -18.71
C LYS A 237 -16.56 -18.25 -17.46
N ILE A 238 -16.48 -17.63 -16.28
CA ILE A 238 -16.42 -18.38 -15.03
C ILE A 238 -17.73 -19.13 -14.77
N ARG A 239 -18.90 -18.46 -14.92
CA ARG A 239 -20.21 -19.08 -14.70
C ARG A 239 -20.48 -20.23 -15.66
N ALA A 240 -20.01 -20.14 -16.90
CA ALA A 240 -20.14 -21.21 -17.90
C ALA A 240 -19.42 -22.51 -17.55
N LEU A 241 -18.50 -22.49 -16.56
CA LEU A 241 -17.83 -23.68 -16.05
C LEU A 241 -18.70 -24.53 -15.11
N PHE A 242 -19.82 -23.98 -14.63
CA PHE A 242 -20.68 -24.64 -13.63
C PHE A 242 -22.07 -24.88 -14.20
N ALA A 243 -22.70 -26.00 -13.79
CA ALA A 243 -24.05 -26.33 -14.22
C ALA A 243 -25.07 -25.30 -13.68
N PRO A 244 -26.03 -24.85 -14.50
CA PRO A 244 -27.10 -23.96 -14.04
C PRO A 244 -27.85 -24.55 -12.82
N GLY A 245 -28.03 -23.75 -11.77
CA GLY A 245 -28.68 -24.19 -10.53
C GLY A 245 -27.79 -24.94 -9.53
N SER A 246 -26.48 -25.10 -9.82
CA SER A 246 -25.52 -25.72 -8.88
C SER A 246 -24.92 -24.73 -7.88
N TYR A 247 -25.25 -23.44 -7.97
CA TYR A 247 -24.71 -22.37 -7.12
C TYR A 247 -25.73 -21.24 -6.92
N ASP A 248 -25.58 -20.54 -5.80
CA ASP A 248 -26.31 -19.32 -5.50
C ASP A 248 -25.42 -18.10 -5.81
N VAL A 249 -25.97 -17.08 -6.44
CA VAL A 249 -25.28 -15.83 -6.72
C VAL A 249 -25.40 -14.90 -5.51
N VAL A 250 -24.32 -14.71 -4.76
CA VAL A 250 -24.24 -13.77 -3.64
C VAL A 250 -23.47 -12.54 -4.08
N PRO A 251 -24.11 -11.35 -4.18
CA PRO A 251 -23.44 -10.11 -4.55
C PRO A 251 -22.34 -9.76 -3.54
N HIS A 252 -21.22 -9.21 -4.04
CA HIS A 252 -20.19 -8.68 -3.17
C HIS A 252 -20.66 -7.36 -2.54
N ASP A 253 -20.54 -7.25 -1.21
CA ASP A 253 -20.65 -5.96 -0.53
C ASP A 253 -19.43 -5.07 -0.86
N ASN A 254 -19.55 -3.79 -0.57
CA ASN A 254 -18.51 -2.81 -0.87
C ASN A 254 -17.19 -3.11 -0.12
N ILE A 255 -17.29 -3.53 1.14
CA ILE A 255 -16.13 -3.91 1.96
C ILE A 255 -15.35 -5.03 1.28
N ARG A 256 -16.03 -6.08 0.80
CA ARG A 256 -15.38 -7.21 0.13
C ARG A 256 -14.70 -6.81 -1.18
N ARG A 257 -15.32 -5.90 -1.95
CA ARG A 257 -14.73 -5.38 -3.19
C ARG A 257 -13.44 -4.58 -2.91
N VAL A 258 -13.46 -3.70 -1.90
CA VAL A 258 -12.29 -2.93 -1.49
C VAL A 258 -11.17 -3.85 -1.01
N ILE A 259 -11.49 -4.86 -0.18
CA ILE A 259 -10.51 -5.86 0.30
C ILE A 259 -9.90 -6.59 -0.90
N ALA A 260 -10.71 -7.09 -1.83
CA ALA A 260 -10.24 -7.84 -3.00
C ALA A 260 -9.27 -6.99 -3.83
N ARG A 261 -9.62 -5.74 -4.14
CA ARG A 261 -8.74 -4.82 -4.88
C ARG A 261 -7.41 -4.59 -4.16
N ARG A 262 -7.44 -4.28 -2.86
CA ARG A 262 -6.23 -4.04 -2.07
C ARG A 262 -5.33 -5.26 -1.93
N LEU A 263 -5.91 -6.45 -1.77
CA LEU A 263 -5.11 -7.69 -1.67
C LEU A 263 -4.46 -8.07 -3.00
N VAL A 264 -5.15 -7.86 -4.12
CA VAL A 264 -4.58 -8.06 -5.47
C VAL A 264 -3.45 -7.05 -5.70
N GLU A 265 -3.66 -5.77 -5.42
CA GLU A 265 -2.64 -4.72 -5.49
C GLU A 265 -1.40 -5.10 -4.67
N ALA A 266 -1.57 -5.48 -3.40
CA ALA A 266 -0.47 -5.88 -2.53
C ALA A 266 0.32 -7.08 -3.08
N LYS A 267 -0.36 -8.08 -3.64
CA LYS A 267 0.31 -9.27 -4.20
C LYS A 267 0.99 -9.01 -5.53
N LEU A 268 0.52 -8.06 -6.32
CA LEU A 268 1.14 -7.69 -7.60
C LEU A 268 2.32 -6.71 -7.42
N THR A 269 2.26 -5.82 -6.44
CA THR A 269 3.22 -4.73 -6.30
C THR A 269 4.28 -4.95 -5.23
N ILE A 270 4.03 -5.82 -4.24
CA ILE A 270 4.94 -6.07 -3.12
C ILE A 270 5.59 -7.45 -3.27
N PRO A 271 6.92 -7.53 -3.46
CA PRO A 271 7.63 -8.80 -3.42
C PRO A 271 7.73 -9.28 -1.97
N HIS A 272 6.78 -10.14 -1.56
CA HIS A 272 6.74 -10.68 -0.21
C HIS A 272 7.87 -11.67 0.04
N PHE A 273 8.57 -11.51 1.17
CA PHE A 273 9.51 -12.47 1.73
C PHE A 273 9.06 -12.87 3.13
N TYR A 274 9.24 -14.13 3.50
CA TYR A 274 8.67 -14.69 4.73
C TYR A 274 9.77 -15.27 5.61
N LEU A 275 9.72 -14.97 6.91
CA LEU A 275 10.62 -15.49 7.93
C LEU A 275 9.78 -16.05 9.08
N THR A 276 10.03 -17.29 9.47
CA THR A 276 9.33 -17.94 10.59
C THR A 276 10.29 -18.32 11.69
N LEU A 277 9.91 -18.11 12.93
CA LEU A 277 10.62 -18.61 14.09
C LEU A 277 9.67 -18.99 15.24
N ASP A 278 10.18 -19.82 16.15
CA ASP A 278 9.47 -20.23 17.35
C ASP A 278 9.93 -19.40 18.56
N CYS A 279 8.94 -18.96 19.36
CA CYS A 279 9.14 -18.26 20.62
C CYS A 279 8.69 -19.13 21.79
N LYS A 280 9.46 -19.15 22.89
CA LYS A 280 9.03 -19.70 24.16
C LYS A 280 8.16 -18.70 24.89
N ILE A 281 6.93 -19.08 25.20
CA ILE A 281 5.96 -18.15 25.79
C ILE A 281 5.54 -18.52 27.23
N GLY A 282 6.15 -19.54 27.84
CA GLY A 282 5.79 -19.95 29.21
C GLY A 282 5.93 -18.82 30.22
N THR A 283 7.05 -18.08 30.23
CA THR A 283 7.27 -16.92 31.09
C THR A 283 6.24 -15.81 30.82
N LEU A 284 5.88 -15.58 29.55
CA LEU A 284 4.89 -14.58 29.16
C LEU A 284 3.49 -14.96 29.67
N ILE A 285 3.09 -16.25 29.59
CA ILE A 285 1.82 -16.74 30.09
C ILE A 285 1.73 -16.50 31.60
N GLY A 286 2.77 -16.89 32.36
CA GLY A 286 2.83 -16.63 33.82
C GLY A 286 2.75 -15.14 34.14
N ALA A 287 3.55 -14.30 33.49
CA ALA A 287 3.50 -12.86 33.71
C ALA A 287 2.11 -12.26 33.39
N ARG A 288 1.46 -12.71 32.31
CA ARG A 288 0.09 -12.29 31.96
C ARG A 288 -0.92 -12.66 33.05
N GLU A 289 -0.81 -13.85 33.63
CA GLU A 289 -1.69 -14.32 34.71
C GLU A 289 -1.52 -13.48 35.96
N GLU A 290 -0.28 -13.24 36.39
CA GLU A 290 0.05 -12.40 37.54
C GLU A 290 -0.48 -10.96 37.37
N ILE A 291 -0.21 -10.33 36.20
CA ILE A 291 -0.67 -8.96 35.91
C ILE A 291 -2.20 -8.90 35.88
N ASN A 292 -2.88 -9.88 35.33
CA ASN A 292 -4.34 -9.90 35.29
C ASN A 292 -4.96 -10.19 36.67
N ALA A 293 -4.32 -11.00 37.53
CA ALA A 293 -4.75 -11.25 38.88
C ALA A 293 -4.62 -10.00 39.77
N ALA A 294 -3.55 -9.20 39.54
CA ALA A 294 -3.28 -7.95 40.25
C ALA A 294 -4.10 -6.74 39.71
N ALA A 295 -4.90 -6.93 38.64
CA ALA A 295 -5.63 -5.83 38.02
C ALA A 295 -6.64 -5.21 39.03
N PRO A 296 -6.63 -3.86 39.21
CA PRO A 296 -7.62 -3.17 40.03
C PRO A 296 -9.02 -3.46 39.52
N LYS A 297 -9.97 -3.63 40.45
CA LYS A 297 -11.39 -3.84 40.12
C LYS A 297 -12.16 -2.55 40.32
N ASP A 298 -13.12 -2.28 39.45
CA ASP A 298 -14.07 -1.17 39.61
C ASP A 298 -15.15 -1.48 40.67
N LYS A 299 -16.09 -0.57 40.84
CA LYS A 299 -17.20 -0.70 41.83
C LYS A 299 -18.09 -1.90 41.50
N ASP A 300 -18.14 -2.34 40.27
CA ASP A 300 -18.92 -3.47 39.78
C ASP A 300 -18.12 -4.80 39.80
N GLY A 301 -16.90 -4.80 40.32
CA GLY A 301 -16.00 -5.95 40.41
C GLY A 301 -15.33 -6.32 39.10
N LYS A 302 -15.46 -5.50 38.06
CA LYS A 302 -14.79 -5.74 36.75
C LYS A 302 -13.34 -5.26 36.81
N PRO A 303 -12.39 -6.03 36.25
CA PRO A 303 -10.99 -5.61 36.20
C PRO A 303 -10.82 -4.41 35.27
N ALA A 304 -10.03 -3.42 35.70
CA ALA A 304 -9.73 -2.22 34.92
C ALA A 304 -9.05 -2.52 33.56
N TYR A 305 -8.37 -3.66 33.48
CA TYR A 305 -7.81 -4.21 32.24
C TYR A 305 -7.77 -5.73 32.29
N LYS A 306 -7.70 -6.37 31.13
CA LYS A 306 -7.47 -7.82 30.99
C LYS A 306 -6.53 -8.02 29.79
N ILE A 307 -5.26 -8.20 30.07
CA ILE A 307 -4.20 -8.31 29.09
C ILE A 307 -4.24 -9.69 28.42
N SER A 308 -4.09 -9.70 27.09
CA SER A 308 -4.00 -10.86 26.24
C SER A 308 -2.58 -11.09 25.72
N VAL A 309 -2.28 -12.27 25.20
CA VAL A 309 -1.01 -12.55 24.49
C VAL A 309 -0.84 -11.61 23.28
N ASN A 310 -1.95 -11.23 22.64
CA ASN A 310 -1.90 -10.29 21.51
C ASN A 310 -1.40 -8.91 21.91
N ASP A 311 -1.76 -8.42 23.10
CA ASP A 311 -1.30 -7.12 23.60
C ASP A 311 0.21 -7.10 23.82
N PHE A 312 0.77 -8.21 24.29
CA PHE A 312 2.22 -8.43 24.37
C PHE A 312 2.85 -8.46 22.98
N ALA A 313 2.23 -9.14 22.00
CA ALA A 313 2.76 -9.19 20.65
C ALA A 313 2.79 -7.80 19.99
N ILE A 314 1.74 -6.98 20.18
CA ILE A 314 1.69 -5.59 19.71
C ILE A 314 2.82 -4.77 20.34
N LYS A 315 2.96 -4.84 21.67
CA LYS A 315 3.99 -4.11 22.41
C LYS A 315 5.40 -4.57 22.02
N ALA A 316 5.61 -5.88 21.92
CA ALA A 316 6.90 -6.45 21.53
C ALA A 316 7.30 -6.05 20.11
N LEU A 317 6.37 -6.08 19.13
CA LEU A 317 6.65 -5.64 17.77
C LEU A 317 6.99 -4.14 17.73
N ALA A 318 6.24 -3.31 18.45
CA ALA A 318 6.49 -1.89 18.52
C ALA A 318 7.88 -1.57 19.08
N LEU A 319 8.29 -2.23 20.16
CA LEU A 319 9.62 -2.08 20.76
C LEU A 319 10.73 -2.69 19.89
N ALA A 320 10.46 -3.80 19.19
CA ALA A 320 11.40 -4.40 18.25
C ALA A 320 11.71 -3.47 17.09
N LEU A 321 10.69 -2.77 16.53
CA LEU A 321 10.86 -1.76 15.49
C LEU A 321 11.67 -0.53 15.99
N GLN A 322 11.60 -0.18 17.27
CA GLN A 322 12.46 0.85 17.85
C GLN A 322 13.92 0.38 18.00
N ARG A 323 14.15 -0.92 18.27
CA ARG A 323 15.49 -1.52 18.34
C ARG A 323 16.11 -1.72 16.97
N VAL A 324 15.28 -1.89 15.94
CA VAL A 324 15.68 -2.10 14.54
C VAL A 324 14.99 -1.06 13.66
N PRO A 325 15.38 0.22 13.76
CA PRO A 325 14.68 1.32 13.10
C PRO A 325 14.70 1.26 11.57
N ASP A 326 15.65 0.57 10.98
CA ASP A 326 15.73 0.38 9.53
C ASP A 326 14.64 -0.58 9.00
N ALA A 327 13.98 -1.37 9.88
CA ALA A 327 12.80 -2.17 9.54
C ALA A 327 11.48 -1.42 9.77
N ASN A 328 11.50 -0.23 10.43
CA ASN A 328 10.32 0.60 10.67
C ASN A 328 10.12 1.61 9.53
N VAL A 329 9.81 1.11 8.36
CA VAL A 329 9.85 1.87 7.11
C VAL A 329 8.58 1.69 6.27
N THR A 330 8.39 2.61 5.32
CA THR A 330 7.41 2.50 4.23
C THR A 330 8.13 2.73 2.91
N TRP A 331 7.90 1.85 1.94
CA TRP A 331 8.41 1.99 0.58
C TRP A 331 7.57 2.99 -0.21
N THR A 332 8.24 3.93 -0.90
CA THR A 332 7.64 4.76 -1.96
C THR A 332 8.55 4.71 -3.19
N GLU A 333 8.02 5.04 -4.36
CA GLU A 333 8.82 5.02 -5.60
C GLU A 333 10.02 5.99 -5.57
N ALA A 334 9.90 7.09 -4.84
CA ALA A 334 10.93 8.11 -4.77
C ALA A 334 11.92 7.91 -3.62
N ALA A 335 11.48 7.31 -2.49
CA ALA A 335 12.28 7.23 -1.28
C ALA A 335 11.74 6.19 -0.30
N MET A 336 12.55 5.82 0.68
CA MET A 336 12.13 5.04 1.84
C MET A 336 11.81 5.97 3.01
N LEU A 337 10.60 5.90 3.53
CA LEU A 337 10.17 6.66 4.70
C LEU A 337 10.52 5.87 5.96
N ARG A 338 11.48 6.34 6.76
CA ARG A 338 11.81 5.75 8.06
C ARG A 338 11.03 6.45 9.16
N HIS A 339 10.21 5.69 9.87
CA HIS A 339 9.32 6.20 10.91
C HIS A 339 10.04 6.32 12.26
N ARG A 340 9.68 7.35 13.02
CA ARG A 340 10.21 7.56 14.38
C ARG A 340 9.41 6.79 15.42
N ASP A 341 8.09 6.74 15.25
CA ASP A 341 7.16 6.01 16.11
C ASP A 341 6.78 4.66 15.49
N SER A 342 6.34 3.71 16.32
CA SER A 342 5.83 2.42 15.88
C SER A 342 4.31 2.41 16.01
N ASP A 343 3.64 2.61 14.90
CA ASP A 343 2.18 2.60 14.77
C ASP A 343 1.75 1.23 14.25
N ILE A 344 1.16 0.42 15.13
CA ILE A 344 0.88 -0.98 14.84
C ILE A 344 -0.57 -1.19 14.46
N GLY A 345 -0.80 -1.57 13.19
CA GLY A 345 -2.09 -2.04 12.72
C GLY A 345 -2.42 -3.42 13.29
N VAL A 346 -3.64 -3.67 13.71
CA VAL A 346 -4.05 -4.97 14.25
C VAL A 346 -5.25 -5.49 13.47
N ALA A 347 -5.10 -6.65 12.84
CA ALA A 347 -6.16 -7.28 12.07
C ALA A 347 -7.33 -7.71 12.98
N VAL A 348 -8.50 -7.12 12.79
CA VAL A 348 -9.75 -7.42 13.53
C VAL A 348 -10.78 -7.96 12.57
N SER A 349 -11.27 -9.17 12.84
CA SER A 349 -12.37 -9.79 12.06
C SER A 349 -13.69 -9.09 12.38
N ILE A 350 -14.43 -8.75 11.33
CA ILE A 350 -15.75 -8.15 11.38
C ILE A 350 -16.71 -8.93 10.47
N PRO A 351 -18.04 -8.81 10.65
CA PRO A 351 -18.99 -9.37 9.68
C PRO A 351 -18.74 -8.80 8.27
N GLY A 352 -18.52 -9.71 7.31
CA GLY A 352 -18.24 -9.34 5.90
C GLY A 352 -16.76 -9.15 5.56
N GLY A 353 -15.81 -9.15 6.53
CA GLY A 353 -14.40 -8.97 6.20
C GLY A 353 -13.47 -8.76 7.38
N LEU A 354 -12.50 -7.88 7.17
CA LEU A 354 -11.45 -7.56 8.11
C LEU A 354 -11.17 -6.05 8.06
N ILE A 355 -10.92 -5.44 9.23
CA ILE A 355 -10.43 -4.07 9.34
C ILE A 355 -9.18 -4.05 10.22
N THR A 356 -8.30 -3.09 9.99
CA THR A 356 -7.00 -3.01 10.67
C THR A 356 -6.86 -1.70 11.43
N PRO A 357 -7.50 -1.53 12.61
CA PRO A 357 -7.26 -0.37 13.46
C PRO A 357 -5.79 -0.26 13.85
N VAL A 358 -5.32 0.97 14.04
CA VAL A 358 -3.90 1.28 14.28
C VAL A 358 -3.70 1.80 15.71
N VAL A 359 -2.96 1.04 16.50
CA VAL A 359 -2.48 1.48 17.81
C VAL A 359 -1.31 2.44 17.59
N ARG A 360 -1.56 3.74 17.71
CA ARG A 360 -0.56 4.78 17.50
C ARG A 360 0.46 4.80 18.64
N ARG A 361 1.75 4.99 18.29
CA ARG A 361 2.86 5.10 19.25
C ARG A 361 2.86 3.95 20.28
N ALA A 362 2.66 2.72 19.79
CA ALA A 362 2.50 1.54 20.65
C ALA A 362 3.74 1.30 21.53
N GLN A 363 4.93 1.72 21.11
CA GLN A 363 6.15 1.64 21.92
C GLN A 363 6.06 2.46 23.22
N ALA A 364 5.31 3.57 23.25
CA ALA A 364 5.19 4.44 24.40
C ALA A 364 4.03 4.07 25.33
N LYS A 365 3.09 3.21 24.90
CA LYS A 365 1.91 2.80 25.66
C LYS A 365 2.20 1.64 26.59
N SER A 366 1.57 1.62 27.76
CA SER A 366 1.58 0.44 28.64
C SER A 366 0.70 -0.68 28.07
N LEU A 367 0.92 -1.92 28.51
CA LEU A 367 0.11 -3.07 28.12
C LEU A 367 -1.38 -2.89 28.44
N SER A 368 -1.70 -2.25 29.58
CA SER A 368 -3.08 -1.97 29.99
C SER A 368 -3.78 -0.99 29.05
N VAL A 369 -3.07 0.05 28.61
CA VAL A 369 -3.58 1.03 27.63
C VAL A 369 -3.81 0.35 26.28
N ILE A 370 -2.84 -0.42 25.77
CA ILE A 370 -2.99 -1.19 24.52
C ILE A 370 -4.19 -2.14 24.62
N SER A 371 -4.32 -2.90 25.72
CA SER A 371 -5.42 -3.84 25.91
C SER A 371 -6.79 -3.17 25.87
N ASN A 372 -6.95 -2.03 26.54
CA ASN A 372 -8.22 -1.31 26.58
C ASN A 372 -8.54 -0.65 25.24
N GLU A 373 -7.56 -0.03 24.58
CA GLU A 373 -7.70 0.54 23.24
C GLU A 373 -8.10 -0.53 22.21
N MET A 374 -7.49 -1.70 22.26
CA MET A 374 -7.84 -2.81 21.38
C MET A 374 -9.25 -3.37 21.61
N LYS A 375 -9.74 -3.38 22.85
CA LYS A 375 -11.13 -3.76 23.16
C LYS A 375 -12.13 -2.77 22.59
N ASP A 376 -11.83 -1.46 22.74
CA ASP A 376 -12.64 -0.38 22.18
C ASP A 376 -12.66 -0.47 20.64
N PHE A 377 -11.49 -0.56 20.01
CA PHE A 377 -11.38 -0.74 18.57
C PHE A 377 -12.17 -1.96 18.06
N ALA A 378 -12.03 -3.10 18.74
CA ALA A 378 -12.73 -4.31 18.32
C ALA A 378 -14.25 -4.19 18.45
N ALA A 379 -14.76 -3.50 19.49
CA ALA A 379 -16.18 -3.24 19.66
C ALA A 379 -16.72 -2.30 18.58
N ARG A 380 -16.05 -1.17 18.34
CA ARG A 380 -16.45 -0.19 17.33
C ARG A 380 -16.25 -0.71 15.90
N ALA A 381 -15.23 -1.53 15.66
CA ALA A 381 -15.03 -2.19 14.37
C ALA A 381 -16.21 -3.09 13.99
N ARG A 382 -16.67 -3.95 14.92
CA ARG A 382 -17.84 -4.82 14.70
C ARG A 382 -19.13 -4.03 14.50
N ALA A 383 -19.23 -2.87 15.15
CA ALA A 383 -20.35 -1.92 14.99
C ALA A 383 -20.20 -1.02 13.75
N ARG A 384 -19.12 -1.15 12.97
CA ARG A 384 -18.78 -0.29 11.80
C ARG A 384 -18.69 1.21 12.16
N ARG A 385 -18.18 1.54 13.36
CA ARG A 385 -18.08 2.90 13.90
C ARG A 385 -16.64 3.42 14.03
N LEU A 386 -15.67 2.78 13.39
CA LEU A 386 -14.31 3.28 13.34
C LEU A 386 -14.21 4.43 12.35
N LYS A 387 -13.49 5.48 12.76
CA LYS A 387 -13.21 6.62 11.89
C LYS A 387 -12.04 6.28 10.94
N PRO A 388 -11.97 6.87 9.74
CA PRO A 388 -10.88 6.63 8.79
C PRO A 388 -9.47 6.82 9.39
N GLU A 389 -9.28 7.82 10.23
CA GLU A 389 -7.97 8.11 10.86
C GLU A 389 -7.50 6.98 11.79
N GLU A 390 -8.43 6.15 12.27
CA GLU A 390 -8.13 5.06 13.21
C GLU A 390 -7.62 3.79 12.53
N TYR A 391 -7.84 3.63 11.21
CA TYR A 391 -7.39 2.46 10.46
C TYR A 391 -6.56 2.77 9.21
N GLN A 392 -6.29 4.05 8.94
CA GLN A 392 -5.39 4.46 7.85
C GLN A 392 -3.98 4.69 8.37
N GLY A 393 -2.99 4.41 7.52
CA GLY A 393 -1.58 4.53 7.88
C GLY A 393 -1.10 3.36 8.75
N GLY A 394 -0.17 3.64 9.66
CA GLY A 394 0.54 2.62 10.42
C GLY A 394 1.89 2.30 9.79
N THR A 395 2.79 1.68 10.56
CA THR A 395 4.15 1.37 10.11
C THR A 395 4.39 -0.12 9.94
N SER A 396 3.67 -0.94 10.71
CA SER A 396 3.66 -2.39 10.64
C SER A 396 2.32 -2.91 11.12
N ALA A 397 2.06 -4.21 10.99
CA ALA A 397 0.81 -4.81 11.45
C ALA A 397 1.02 -6.15 12.18
N VAL A 398 0.01 -6.52 12.98
CA VAL A 398 -0.11 -7.84 13.62
C VAL A 398 -1.40 -8.51 13.16
N SER A 399 -1.29 -9.76 12.73
CA SER A 399 -2.43 -10.65 12.47
C SER A 399 -2.34 -11.86 13.35
N ASN A 400 -3.36 -12.14 14.16
CA ASN A 400 -3.34 -13.24 15.12
C ASN A 400 -4.47 -14.24 14.83
N LEU A 401 -4.11 -15.47 14.48
CA LEU A 401 -5.02 -16.59 14.28
C LEU A 401 -4.83 -17.71 15.32
N GLY A 402 -4.04 -17.46 16.37
CA GLY A 402 -3.81 -18.41 17.44
C GLY A 402 -5.08 -18.89 18.15
N MET A 403 -6.10 -18.00 18.23
CA MET A 403 -7.40 -18.35 18.81
C MET A 403 -8.18 -19.41 18.00
N TYR A 404 -7.82 -19.62 16.73
CA TYR A 404 -8.39 -20.63 15.86
C TYR A 404 -7.57 -21.92 15.81
N GLY A 405 -6.52 -22.04 16.63
CA GLY A 405 -5.63 -23.20 16.65
C GLY A 405 -4.67 -23.29 15.46
N ILE A 406 -4.52 -22.20 14.70
CA ILE A 406 -3.60 -22.17 13.56
C ILE A 406 -2.17 -22.06 14.09
N LYS A 407 -1.33 -23.05 13.77
CA LYS A 407 0.04 -23.14 14.25
C LYS A 407 0.91 -22.01 13.68
N GLU A 408 0.86 -21.83 12.37
CA GLU A 408 1.62 -20.80 11.63
C GLU A 408 0.89 -20.45 10.33
N PHE A 409 1.08 -19.20 9.87
CA PHE A 409 0.57 -18.74 8.59
C PHE A 409 1.37 -17.52 8.13
N ALA A 410 1.33 -17.23 6.83
CA ALA A 410 1.92 -16.04 6.25
C ALA A 410 0.82 -15.03 5.90
N ALA A 411 0.89 -13.85 6.51
CA ALA A 411 -0.07 -12.78 6.26
C ALA A 411 0.30 -11.99 4.97
N VAL A 412 -0.71 -11.48 4.28
CA VAL A 412 -0.52 -10.52 3.18
C VAL A 412 -0.28 -9.15 3.76
N ILE A 413 0.76 -8.46 3.28
CA ILE A 413 1.07 -7.09 3.69
C ILE A 413 -0.07 -6.17 3.25
N ASN A 414 -0.52 -5.31 4.14
CA ASN A 414 -1.50 -4.27 3.83
C ASN A 414 -0.74 -2.95 3.59
N PRO A 415 -0.64 -2.45 2.35
CA PRO A 415 0.01 -1.16 2.10
C PRO A 415 -0.59 -0.03 2.94
N PRO A 416 0.21 0.92 3.46
CA PRO A 416 1.61 1.20 3.15
C PRO A 416 2.64 0.49 4.07
N HIS A 417 2.25 -0.52 4.84
CA HIS A 417 3.17 -1.24 5.73
C HIS A 417 4.27 -1.95 4.95
N ALA A 418 5.51 -1.95 5.44
CA ALA A 418 6.57 -2.77 4.90
C ALA A 418 6.64 -4.16 5.55
N THR A 419 5.99 -4.34 6.71
CA THR A 419 6.00 -5.61 7.45
C THR A 419 4.65 -5.93 8.06
N ILE A 420 4.36 -7.23 8.21
CA ILE A 420 3.24 -7.74 9.01
C ILE A 420 3.66 -9.00 9.74
N LEU A 421 3.37 -9.08 11.03
CA LEU A 421 3.65 -10.22 11.88
C LEU A 421 2.40 -11.08 12.03
N ALA A 422 2.47 -12.32 11.56
CA ALA A 422 1.47 -13.37 11.79
C ALA A 422 1.80 -14.11 13.09
N VAL A 423 0.82 -14.22 13.99
CA VAL A 423 0.98 -14.87 15.29
C VAL A 423 0.12 -16.13 15.32
N GLY A 424 0.77 -17.27 15.53
CA GLY A 424 0.13 -18.58 15.63
C GLY A 424 -0.34 -18.93 17.04
N ALA A 425 -0.88 -20.14 17.19
CA ALA A 425 -1.33 -20.66 18.47
C ALA A 425 -0.17 -20.89 19.43
N GLY A 426 -0.41 -20.57 20.71
CA GLY A 426 0.44 -21.03 21.79
C GLY A 426 0.03 -22.46 22.18
N GLU A 427 0.97 -23.38 22.18
CA GLU A 427 0.76 -24.79 22.51
C GLU A 427 1.98 -25.39 23.20
N GLU A 428 1.75 -26.46 23.98
CA GLU A 428 2.87 -27.21 24.53
C GLU A 428 3.51 -28.09 23.45
N ARG A 429 4.82 -27.95 23.28
CA ARG A 429 5.62 -28.73 22.33
C ARG A 429 6.78 -29.40 23.03
N ALA A 430 7.13 -30.60 22.57
CA ALA A 430 8.35 -31.27 22.98
C ALA A 430 9.55 -30.57 22.34
N VAL A 431 10.42 -30.00 23.16
CA VAL A 431 11.66 -29.34 22.72
C VAL A 431 12.87 -30.02 23.35
N VAL A 432 13.96 -30.12 22.58
CA VAL A 432 15.21 -30.64 23.11
C VAL A 432 16.01 -29.50 23.75
N ARG A 433 16.31 -29.64 25.04
CA ARG A 433 17.17 -28.71 25.79
C ARG A 433 18.26 -29.48 26.54
N ASN A 434 19.51 -29.11 26.30
CA ASN A 434 20.66 -29.78 26.92
C ASN A 434 20.63 -31.32 26.80
N GLY A 435 20.18 -31.82 25.63
CA GLY A 435 20.03 -33.26 25.36
C GLY A 435 18.82 -33.94 25.99
N LYS A 436 17.92 -33.20 26.69
CA LYS A 436 16.68 -33.71 27.28
C LYS A 436 15.46 -33.18 26.56
N ILE A 437 14.43 -34.02 26.45
CA ILE A 437 13.12 -33.61 25.92
C ILE A 437 12.33 -32.97 27.07
N GLU A 438 11.88 -31.75 26.87
CA GLU A 438 11.05 -31.02 27.83
C GLU A 438 9.78 -30.52 27.14
N ALA A 439 8.63 -30.54 27.82
CA ALA A 439 7.43 -29.84 27.37
C ALA A 439 7.62 -28.33 27.62
N GLN A 440 7.42 -27.52 26.57
CA GLN A 440 7.54 -26.06 26.64
C GLN A 440 6.36 -25.40 25.92
N TRP A 441 5.81 -24.34 26.49
CA TRP A 441 4.88 -23.47 25.79
C TRP A 441 5.57 -22.71 24.66
N MET A 442 5.17 -23.01 23.44
CA MET A 442 5.77 -22.46 22.22
C MET A 442 4.72 -21.77 21.39
N MET A 443 5.13 -20.77 20.66
CA MET A 443 4.31 -20.01 19.70
C MET A 443 5.15 -19.74 18.44
N SER A 444 4.63 -20.12 17.28
CA SER A 444 5.27 -19.79 16.00
C SER A 444 4.80 -18.42 15.54
N VAL A 445 5.73 -17.62 15.04
CA VAL A 445 5.44 -16.32 14.43
C VAL A 445 6.09 -16.25 13.05
N THR A 446 5.38 -15.66 12.08
CA THR A 446 5.88 -15.45 10.72
C THR A 446 5.81 -13.97 10.37
N LEU A 447 6.95 -13.41 10.02
CA LEU A 447 7.08 -12.06 9.51
C LEU A 447 7.01 -12.09 8.00
N SER A 448 6.05 -11.39 7.41
CA SER A 448 6.04 -11.07 5.98
C SER A 448 6.66 -9.70 5.80
N THR A 449 7.62 -9.56 4.89
CA THR A 449 8.31 -8.29 4.59
C THR A 449 8.16 -7.91 3.13
N ASP A 450 8.09 -6.62 2.86
CA ASP A 450 8.35 -6.06 1.53
C ASP A 450 9.86 -6.12 1.29
N HIS A 451 10.29 -7.07 0.43
CA HIS A 451 11.71 -7.34 0.22
C HIS A 451 12.47 -6.17 -0.44
N ARG A 452 11.78 -5.16 -0.95
CA ARG A 452 12.39 -3.91 -1.43
C ARG A 452 12.89 -3.04 -0.29
N ALA A 453 12.17 -3.08 0.85
CA ALA A 453 12.43 -2.24 2.02
C ALA A 453 13.13 -2.99 3.15
N VAL A 454 12.79 -4.27 3.36
CA VAL A 454 13.28 -5.10 4.47
C VAL A 454 13.76 -6.43 3.89
N ASP A 455 15.08 -6.61 3.82
CA ASP A 455 15.71 -7.84 3.36
C ASP A 455 15.69 -8.96 4.43
N GLY A 456 16.20 -10.12 4.06
CA GLY A 456 16.21 -11.30 4.94
C GLY A 456 17.02 -11.11 6.23
N ALA A 457 18.16 -10.40 6.18
CA ALA A 457 19.01 -10.16 7.34
C ALA A 457 18.35 -9.16 8.30
N LEU A 458 17.80 -8.07 7.77
CA LEU A 458 17.10 -7.06 8.55
C LEU A 458 15.81 -7.62 9.16
N GLY A 459 15.04 -8.42 8.40
CA GLY A 459 13.87 -9.12 8.90
C GLY A 459 14.20 -10.12 10.01
N ALA A 460 15.31 -10.84 9.91
CA ALA A 460 15.79 -11.75 10.94
C ALA A 460 16.20 -10.99 12.22
N GLN A 461 16.84 -9.82 12.09
CA GLN A 461 17.17 -8.95 13.23
C GLN A 461 15.88 -8.47 13.92
N LEU A 462 14.87 -8.03 13.16
CA LEU A 462 13.59 -7.63 13.72
C LEU A 462 12.90 -8.76 14.47
N LEU A 463 12.82 -9.96 13.87
CA LEU A 463 12.27 -11.14 14.55
C LEU A 463 13.09 -11.55 15.77
N GLY A 464 14.42 -11.46 15.73
CA GLY A 464 15.29 -11.71 16.87
C GLY A 464 15.02 -10.75 18.04
N ALA A 465 14.85 -9.45 17.74
CA ALA A 465 14.46 -8.44 18.72
C ALA A 465 13.07 -8.71 19.31
N PHE A 466 12.11 -9.07 18.47
CA PHE A 466 10.76 -9.46 18.89
C PHE A 466 10.79 -10.69 19.82
N LYS A 467 11.50 -11.76 19.41
CA LYS A 467 11.65 -12.98 20.20
C LYS A 467 12.24 -12.70 21.57
N ALA A 468 13.29 -11.89 21.65
CA ALA A 468 13.92 -11.54 22.92
C ALA A 468 12.93 -10.87 23.89
N LEU A 469 12.02 -10.04 23.37
CA LEU A 469 10.98 -9.36 24.16
C LEU A 469 9.87 -10.33 24.58
N ILE A 470 9.41 -11.18 23.70
CA ILE A 470 8.34 -12.16 23.99
C ILE A 470 8.81 -13.22 25.01
N GLU A 471 10.04 -13.69 24.87
CA GLU A 471 10.62 -14.68 25.82
C GLU A 471 10.97 -14.07 27.18
N ASN A 472 11.18 -12.73 27.23
CA ASN A 472 11.50 -11.98 28.44
C ASN A 472 10.58 -10.76 28.60
N PRO A 473 9.30 -10.94 28.99
CA PRO A 473 8.29 -9.89 28.99
C PRO A 473 8.64 -8.71 29.91
N MET A 474 9.47 -8.89 30.92
CA MET A 474 9.94 -7.81 31.80
C MET A 474 10.70 -6.71 31.03
N LEU A 475 11.35 -7.05 29.90
CA LEU A 475 12.04 -6.09 29.04
C LEU A 475 11.09 -5.12 28.30
N MET A 476 9.78 -5.34 28.38
CA MET A 476 8.76 -4.45 27.79
C MET A 476 8.29 -3.37 28.77
N ILE A 477 8.67 -3.48 30.03
CA ILE A 477 8.25 -2.58 31.12
C ILE A 477 9.36 -1.57 31.42
N VAL A 478 10.60 -1.92 31.11
CA VAL A 478 11.80 -1.08 31.24
C VAL A 478 12.07 -0.36 29.91
#